data_220c528d484dcc786f1b218140b48bba
#
_entry.id   220c528d484dcc786f1b218140b48bba
#
_cell.length_a   1.000
_cell.length_b   1.000
_cell.length_c   1.000
_cell.angle_alpha   90.00
_cell.angle_beta   90.00
_cell.angle_gamma   90.00
#
_symmetry.space_group_name_H-M   'P 1'
#
loop_
_entity.id
_entity.type
_entity.pdbx_description
1 polymer ?
#
loop_
_entity_poly.entity_id
_entity_poly.type
_entity_poly.pdbx_seq_one_letter_code
_entity_poly.pdbx_strand_id
1 'polypeptide(L)'
;INDIASGYLGEAQLSGYKIVRIDTTSTNDTESYVAGLWHHDRVGNRLKVFVFLHDVDCDEGHPTEVAVGSHLLNYYRTDAMGASRFADEYVRNNYEVAKLCGPKGGGFVVDTHTLHRGAVEGSLARTVIVGEYHSIGKCAAMDALKLGLPCPSGDQFLV
;
A
#
# COMPACT_ATOMS: atom_id res chain seq x y z
N ILE A 1 -1.19 10.59 -13.18
CA ILE A 1 -0.58 9.95 -11.98
C ILE A 1 0.84 10.48 -11.78
N ASN A 2 1.68 10.52 -12.82
CA ASN A 2 3.05 11.03 -12.71
C ASN A 2 3.09 12.45 -12.13
N ASP A 3 2.20 13.33 -12.57
CA ASP A 3 2.13 14.72 -12.09
C ASP A 3 1.73 14.76 -10.60
N ILE A 4 0.82 13.91 -10.18
CA ILE A 4 0.42 13.78 -8.76
C ILE A 4 1.61 13.30 -7.93
N ALA A 5 2.28 12.24 -8.39
CA ALA A 5 3.42 11.67 -7.68
C ALA A 5 4.58 12.68 -7.58
N SER A 6 4.88 13.39 -8.67
CA SER A 6 5.93 14.41 -8.69
C SER A 6 5.57 15.64 -7.87
N GLY A 7 4.31 16.04 -7.85
CA GLY A 7 3.83 17.13 -6.99
C GLY A 7 3.94 16.83 -5.51
N TYR A 8 3.81 15.56 -5.12
CA TYR A 8 3.86 15.12 -3.73
C TYR A 8 5.29 14.75 -3.25
N LEU A 9 6.03 14.03 -4.08
CA LEU A 9 7.35 13.47 -3.72
C LEU A 9 8.52 14.36 -4.19
N GLY A 10 8.25 15.44 -4.93
CA GLY A 10 9.23 16.07 -5.79
C GLY A 10 9.36 15.28 -7.10
N GLU A 11 10.51 15.34 -7.77
CA GLU A 11 10.74 14.51 -8.96
C GLU A 11 10.58 13.04 -8.61
N ALA A 12 9.59 12.38 -9.20
CA ALA A 12 9.22 11.01 -8.88
C ALA A 12 9.16 10.12 -10.13
N GLN A 13 9.45 8.85 -9.93
CA GLN A 13 9.35 7.85 -10.98
C GLN A 13 8.62 6.60 -10.48
N LEU A 14 7.96 5.91 -11.39
CA LEU A 14 7.41 4.58 -11.16
C LEU A 14 8.58 3.61 -10.96
N SER A 15 8.71 3.06 -9.77
CA SER A 15 9.80 2.18 -9.38
C SER A 15 9.45 0.69 -9.51
N GLY A 16 8.21 0.37 -9.71
CA GLY A 16 7.76 -0.99 -9.95
C GLY A 16 6.25 -1.09 -9.98
N TYR A 17 5.74 -2.19 -10.47
CA TYR A 17 4.32 -2.52 -10.36
C TYR A 17 4.11 -4.04 -10.29
N LYS A 18 2.98 -4.44 -9.75
CA LYS A 18 2.57 -5.83 -9.64
C LYS A 18 1.05 -5.96 -9.72
N ILE A 19 0.58 -7.13 -10.08
CA ILE A 19 -0.83 -7.50 -9.91
C ILE A 19 -0.97 -8.21 -8.58
N VAL A 20 -1.93 -7.79 -7.79
CA VAL A 20 -2.24 -8.39 -6.49
C VAL A 20 -3.68 -8.86 -6.51
N ARG A 21 -3.88 -10.14 -6.19
CA ARG A 21 -5.19 -10.73 -5.95
C ARG A 21 -5.32 -11.09 -4.48
N ILE A 22 -6.45 -10.74 -3.91
CA ILE A 22 -6.86 -11.09 -2.54
C ILE A 22 -8.23 -11.74 -2.63
N ASP A 23 -8.41 -12.84 -1.96
CA ASP A 23 -9.68 -13.55 -1.84
C ASP A 23 -9.80 -14.20 -0.45
N THR A 24 -10.90 -14.86 -0.20
CA THR A 24 -11.17 -15.52 1.10
C THR A 24 -10.12 -16.56 1.47
N THR A 25 -9.48 -17.20 0.50
CA THR A 25 -8.39 -18.15 0.78
C THR A 25 -7.17 -17.41 1.31
N SER A 26 -6.83 -16.27 0.70
CA SER A 26 -5.72 -15.43 1.13
C SER A 26 -5.93 -14.85 2.52
N THR A 27 -7.17 -14.44 2.86
CA THR A 27 -7.48 -13.78 4.13
C THR A 27 -7.73 -14.75 5.30
N ASN A 28 -8.09 -16.00 5.03
CA ASN A 28 -8.27 -17.03 6.06
C ASN A 28 -6.95 -17.50 6.67
N ASP A 29 -5.85 -17.34 5.97
CA ASP A 29 -4.52 -17.60 6.50
C ASP A 29 -3.94 -16.31 7.10
N THR A 30 -4.33 -16.01 8.34
CA THR A 30 -3.94 -14.80 9.05
C THR A 30 -2.44 -14.74 9.37
N GLU A 31 -1.74 -15.87 9.36
CA GLU A 31 -0.30 -15.90 9.56
C GLU A 31 0.45 -15.46 8.29
N SER A 32 -0.05 -15.84 7.12
CA SER A 32 0.56 -15.47 5.84
C SER A 32 0.04 -14.14 5.28
N TYR A 33 -1.21 -13.74 5.59
CA TYR A 33 -1.77 -12.48 5.12
C TYR A 33 -1.36 -11.29 6.00
N VAL A 34 -0.08 -11.02 6.06
CA VAL A 34 0.51 -9.94 6.86
C VAL A 34 -0.03 -8.55 6.49
N ALA A 35 -0.48 -8.36 5.25
CA ALA A 35 -1.10 -7.12 4.78
C ALA A 35 -2.50 -6.87 5.36
N GLY A 36 -3.13 -7.85 5.99
CA GLY A 36 -4.39 -7.71 6.73
C GLY A 36 -4.24 -7.03 8.10
N LEU A 37 -3.03 -6.87 8.58
CA LEU A 37 -2.75 -6.17 9.82
C LEU A 37 -2.48 -4.69 9.54
N TRP A 38 -2.97 -3.79 10.40
CA TRP A 38 -2.67 -2.37 10.31
C TRP A 38 -1.16 -2.12 10.36
N HIS A 39 -0.64 -1.46 9.35
CA HIS A 39 0.77 -1.16 9.21
C HIS A 39 1.00 0.11 8.40
N HIS A 40 2.17 0.66 8.54
CA HIS A 40 2.77 1.55 7.56
C HIS A 40 3.96 0.84 6.90
N ASP A 41 4.26 1.21 5.68
CA ASP A 41 5.46 0.70 5.03
C ASP A 41 6.71 1.36 5.62
N ARG A 42 7.77 0.58 5.80
CA ARG A 42 8.99 1.04 6.49
C ARG A 42 9.77 2.10 5.76
N VAL A 43 9.55 2.24 4.48
CA VAL A 43 10.33 3.14 3.64
C VAL A 43 9.46 4.35 3.30
N GLY A 44 9.62 5.44 4.06
CA GLY A 44 8.91 6.71 3.83
C GLY A 44 9.14 7.30 2.45
N ASN A 45 8.40 8.34 2.09
CA ASN A 45 8.45 9.02 0.80
C ASN A 45 8.19 8.08 -0.38
N ARG A 46 7.10 7.33 -0.30
CA ARG A 46 6.64 6.43 -1.34
C ARG A 46 5.12 6.55 -1.48
N LEU A 47 4.67 6.68 -2.71
CA LEU A 47 3.26 6.53 -3.06
C LEU A 47 3.02 5.16 -3.67
N LYS A 48 1.91 4.53 -3.30
CA LYS A 48 1.34 3.41 -4.04
C LYS A 48 0.10 3.87 -4.78
N VAL A 49 0.01 3.44 -6.03
CA VAL A 49 -1.15 3.64 -6.89
C VAL A 49 -1.84 2.30 -7.05
N PHE A 50 -3.13 2.25 -6.79
CA PHE A 50 -3.94 1.05 -6.99
C PHE A 50 -4.93 1.30 -8.11
N VAL A 51 -5.03 0.38 -9.06
CA VAL A 51 -6.02 0.41 -10.13
C VAL A 51 -6.85 -0.86 -10.05
N PHE A 52 -8.17 -0.71 -9.96
CA PHE A 52 -9.11 -1.83 -9.86
C PHE A 52 -9.30 -2.52 -11.22
N LEU A 53 -9.08 -3.83 -11.28
CA LEU A 53 -9.29 -4.62 -12.51
C LEU A 53 -10.73 -5.10 -12.66
N HIS A 54 -11.54 -4.98 -11.63
CA HIS A 54 -12.99 -5.17 -11.61
C HIS A 54 -13.58 -4.26 -10.52
N ASP A 55 -14.90 -4.24 -10.38
CA ASP A 55 -15.56 -3.51 -9.31
C ASP A 55 -15.12 -4.06 -7.95
N VAL A 56 -14.77 -3.18 -7.02
CA VAL A 56 -14.40 -3.52 -5.64
C VAL A 56 -15.50 -3.01 -4.73
N ASP A 57 -16.24 -3.93 -4.14
CA ASP A 57 -17.27 -3.63 -3.16
C ASP A 57 -16.64 -3.19 -1.83
N CYS A 58 -17.28 -2.24 -1.14
CA CYS A 58 -16.74 -1.66 0.09
C CYS A 58 -16.83 -2.59 1.30
N ASP A 59 -17.74 -3.56 1.29
CA ASP A 59 -17.96 -4.47 2.42
C ASP A 59 -17.49 -5.88 2.09
N GLU A 60 -17.76 -6.35 0.86
CA GLU A 60 -17.50 -7.72 0.46
C GLU A 60 -16.22 -7.88 -0.39
N GLY A 61 -15.63 -6.78 -0.89
CA GLY A 61 -14.54 -6.80 -1.87
C GLY A 61 -13.13 -6.72 -1.28
N HIS A 62 -12.93 -7.01 0.00
CA HIS A 62 -11.63 -6.85 0.68
C HIS A 62 -10.97 -5.50 0.38
N PRO A 63 -11.65 -4.35 0.60
CA PRO A 63 -11.11 -3.04 0.27
C PRO A 63 -9.82 -2.76 1.01
N THR A 64 -9.02 -1.82 0.53
CA THR A 64 -7.95 -1.26 1.33
C THR A 64 -8.58 -0.29 2.35
N GLU A 65 -8.29 -0.48 3.62
CA GLU A 65 -8.64 0.46 4.68
C GLU A 65 -7.45 1.37 4.98
N VAL A 66 -7.72 2.66 5.21
CA VAL A 66 -6.71 3.65 5.57
C VAL A 66 -7.16 4.46 6.78
N ALA A 67 -6.23 4.72 7.70
CA ALA A 67 -6.44 5.61 8.84
C ALA A 67 -6.14 7.05 8.41
N VAL A 68 -7.17 7.86 8.23
CA VAL A 68 -7.07 9.21 7.66
C VAL A 68 -6.18 10.09 8.53
N GLY A 69 -5.20 10.76 7.92
CA GLY A 69 -4.30 11.68 8.60
C GLY A 69 -3.14 11.01 9.37
N SER A 70 -3.07 9.68 9.44
CA SER A 70 -2.05 8.97 10.20
C SER A 70 -0.63 9.10 9.63
N HIS A 71 -0.47 9.54 8.38
CA HIS A 71 0.83 9.82 7.75
C HIS A 71 1.58 11.00 8.40
N LEU A 72 0.88 11.86 9.15
CA LEU A 72 1.47 13.01 9.84
C LEU A 72 2.22 12.64 11.13
N LEU A 73 2.07 11.39 11.60
CA LEU A 73 2.73 10.91 12.79
C LEU A 73 4.07 10.26 12.43
N ASN A 74 5.11 10.63 13.15
CA ASN A 74 6.42 9.99 13.03
C ASN A 74 6.43 8.68 13.83
N TYR A 75 6.28 7.55 13.13
CA TYR A 75 6.40 6.22 13.71
C TYR A 75 7.82 5.70 13.52
N TYR A 76 8.73 6.09 14.37
CA TYR A 76 10.05 5.47 14.36
C TYR A 76 10.07 4.26 15.29
N ARG A 77 9.58 3.14 14.75
CA ARG A 77 9.85 1.84 15.34
C ARG A 77 10.84 1.12 14.44
N THR A 78 12.03 0.88 14.96
CA THR A 78 13.17 0.34 14.20
C THR A 78 13.34 -1.16 14.34
N ASP A 79 12.53 -1.79 15.16
CA ASP A 79 12.60 -3.20 15.50
C ASP A 79 11.78 -4.07 14.55
N ALA A 80 11.80 -5.36 14.79
CA ALA A 80 11.25 -6.43 13.94
C ALA A 80 9.83 -6.19 13.41
N MET A 81 9.41 -6.98 12.45
CA MET A 81 8.11 -6.84 11.74
C MET A 81 6.90 -6.61 12.65
N GLY A 82 6.89 -7.14 13.86
CA GLY A 82 5.83 -6.93 14.83
C GLY A 82 5.65 -5.49 15.29
N ALA A 83 6.72 -4.71 15.32
CA ALA A 83 6.70 -3.33 15.80
C ALA A 83 6.07 -2.32 14.82
N SER A 84 5.94 -2.69 13.55
CA SER A 84 5.24 -1.88 12.55
C SER A 84 3.75 -2.23 12.43
N ARG A 85 3.23 -3.05 13.33
CA ARG A 85 1.82 -3.47 13.38
C ARG A 85 1.09 -2.78 14.50
N PHE A 86 -0.16 -2.41 14.24
CA PHE A 86 -1.01 -1.69 15.18
C PHE A 86 -2.28 -2.50 15.43
N ALA A 87 -2.76 -2.50 16.67
CA ALA A 87 -4.02 -3.13 17.01
C ALA A 87 -5.19 -2.40 16.31
N ASP A 88 -6.18 -3.15 15.84
CA ASP A 88 -7.37 -2.59 15.18
C ASP A 88 -8.11 -1.60 16.09
N GLU A 89 -8.27 -1.95 17.36
CA GLU A 89 -8.89 -1.08 18.36
C GLU A 89 -8.14 0.25 18.51
N TYR A 90 -6.81 0.22 18.54
CA TYR A 90 -6.01 1.43 18.61
C TYR A 90 -6.27 2.34 17.41
N VAL A 91 -6.27 1.78 16.20
CA VAL A 91 -6.47 2.57 14.98
C VAL A 91 -7.86 3.18 14.95
N ARG A 92 -8.90 2.39 15.22
CA ARG A 92 -10.29 2.86 15.18
C ARG A 92 -10.64 3.86 16.28
N ASN A 93 -9.96 3.80 17.42
CA ASN A 93 -10.16 4.76 18.50
C ASN A 93 -9.44 6.10 18.26
N ASN A 94 -8.42 6.14 17.41
CA ASN A 94 -7.61 7.34 17.20
C ASN A 94 -7.76 7.98 15.82
N TYR A 95 -8.34 7.27 14.85
CA TYR A 95 -8.45 7.74 13.46
C TYR A 95 -9.81 7.42 12.85
N GLU A 96 -10.26 8.29 11.97
CA GLU A 96 -11.29 7.93 11.00
C GLU A 96 -10.71 6.90 10.02
N VAL A 97 -11.46 5.82 9.78
CA VAL A 97 -11.06 4.77 8.84
C VAL A 97 -11.89 4.89 7.58
N ALA A 98 -11.22 5.09 6.45
CA ALA A 98 -11.83 5.10 5.14
C ALA A 98 -11.58 3.77 4.40
N LYS A 99 -12.62 3.24 3.74
CA LYS A 99 -12.55 2.08 2.85
C LYS A 99 -12.36 2.58 1.41
N LEU A 100 -11.34 2.08 0.73
CA LEU A 100 -11.01 2.46 -0.64
C LEU A 100 -11.52 1.40 -1.59
N CYS A 101 -12.66 1.67 -2.20
CA CYS A 101 -13.42 0.80 -3.08
C CYS A 101 -13.95 1.59 -4.28
N GLY A 102 -14.50 0.93 -5.27
CA GLY A 102 -15.06 1.60 -6.44
C GLY A 102 -15.10 0.74 -7.71
N PRO A 103 -15.48 1.34 -8.84
CA PRO A 103 -15.68 0.61 -10.08
C PRO A 103 -14.36 0.20 -10.77
N LYS A 104 -14.45 -0.79 -11.64
CA LYS A 104 -13.38 -1.19 -12.56
C LYS A 104 -12.77 0.02 -13.27
N GLY A 105 -11.46 0.07 -13.35
CA GLY A 105 -10.69 1.18 -13.92
C GLY A 105 -10.56 2.38 -13.01
N GLY A 106 -11.30 2.44 -11.92
CA GLY A 106 -11.06 3.35 -10.81
C GLY A 106 -9.84 2.94 -9.99
N GLY A 107 -9.54 3.74 -8.96
CA GLY A 107 -8.41 3.45 -8.11
C GLY A 107 -8.11 4.60 -7.16
N PHE A 108 -6.98 4.50 -6.47
CA PHE A 108 -6.53 5.50 -5.51
C PHE A 108 -5.02 5.59 -5.45
N VAL A 109 -4.55 6.69 -4.88
CA VAL A 109 -3.14 6.91 -4.54
C VAL A 109 -3.03 7.07 -3.05
N VAL A 110 -2.09 6.40 -2.43
CA VAL A 110 -1.87 6.46 -0.98
C VAL A 110 -0.39 6.67 -0.66
N ASP A 111 -0.13 7.58 0.26
CA ASP A 111 1.17 7.64 0.94
C ASP A 111 1.29 6.42 1.86
N THR A 112 2.26 5.59 1.63
CA THR A 112 2.45 4.34 2.39
C THR A 112 2.94 4.56 3.83
N HIS A 113 3.20 5.81 4.20
CA HIS A 113 3.41 6.19 5.59
C HIS A 113 2.09 6.24 6.37
N THR A 114 0.95 6.37 5.67
CA THR A 114 -0.38 6.23 6.25
C THR A 114 -0.56 4.81 6.78
N LEU A 115 -1.13 4.66 7.97
CA LEU A 115 -1.56 3.35 8.47
C LEU A 115 -2.64 2.79 7.54
N HIS A 116 -2.40 1.61 7.03
CA HIS A 116 -3.30 0.94 6.10
C HIS A 116 -3.29 -0.57 6.29
N ARG A 117 -4.35 -1.21 5.79
CA ARG A 117 -4.45 -2.69 5.69
C ARG A 117 -5.33 -3.09 4.51
N GLY A 118 -5.22 -4.32 4.06
CA GLY A 118 -6.27 -4.95 3.27
C GLY A 118 -7.33 -5.50 4.21
N ALA A 119 -8.61 -5.16 4.04
CA ALA A 119 -9.67 -5.72 4.85
C ALA A 119 -9.68 -7.25 4.71
N VAL A 120 -9.78 -7.94 5.84
CA VAL A 120 -9.86 -9.41 5.89
C VAL A 120 -11.30 -9.90 5.72
N GLU A 121 -12.25 -9.02 6.00
CA GLU A 121 -13.68 -9.26 5.86
C GLU A 121 -14.08 -9.19 4.38
N GLY A 122 -15.03 -10.02 3.99
CA GLY A 122 -15.59 -10.05 2.64
C GLY A 122 -15.55 -11.43 2.00
N SER A 123 -16.29 -11.58 0.92
CA SER A 123 -16.45 -12.85 0.19
C SER A 123 -16.05 -12.74 -1.29
N LEU A 124 -15.91 -11.53 -1.82
CA LEU A 124 -15.61 -11.25 -3.21
C LEU A 124 -14.10 -10.98 -3.40
N ALA A 125 -13.48 -11.69 -4.31
CA ALA A 125 -12.08 -11.46 -4.61
C ALA A 125 -11.80 -10.04 -5.12
N ARG A 126 -10.66 -9.49 -4.76
CA ARG A 126 -10.13 -8.23 -5.29
C ARG A 126 -8.87 -8.48 -6.11
N THR A 127 -8.85 -7.96 -7.33
CA THR A 127 -7.64 -7.96 -8.16
C THR A 127 -7.32 -6.52 -8.57
N VAL A 128 -6.10 -6.09 -8.29
CA VAL A 128 -5.62 -4.73 -8.53
C VAL A 128 -4.24 -4.72 -9.17
N ILE A 129 -3.95 -3.69 -9.95
CA ILE A 129 -2.57 -3.32 -10.28
C ILE A 129 -2.09 -2.39 -9.18
N VAL A 130 -0.93 -2.66 -8.61
CA VAL A 130 -0.27 -1.80 -7.63
C VAL A 130 1.02 -1.28 -8.23
N GLY A 131 1.08 0.03 -8.45
CA GLY A 131 2.31 0.74 -8.86
C GLY A 131 2.96 1.43 -7.66
N GLU A 132 4.28 1.46 -7.62
CA GLU A 132 5.05 2.13 -6.58
C GLU A 132 5.84 3.29 -7.17
N TYR A 133 5.70 4.48 -6.57
CA TYR A 133 6.44 5.69 -6.94
C TYR A 133 7.37 6.10 -5.82
N HIS A 134 8.60 6.42 -6.19
CA HIS A 134 9.62 6.98 -5.31
C HIS A 134 10.20 8.26 -5.90
N SER A 135 10.74 9.12 -5.06
CA SER A 135 11.54 10.25 -5.56
C SER A 135 12.79 9.74 -6.28
N ILE A 136 13.23 10.44 -7.33
CA ILE A 136 14.41 10.06 -8.11
C ILE A 136 15.66 9.99 -7.22
N GLY A 137 15.82 10.94 -6.29
CA GLY A 137 16.94 10.93 -5.36
C GLY A 137 16.97 9.70 -4.46
N LYS A 138 15.78 9.23 -4.01
CA LYS A 138 15.67 8.00 -3.21
C LYS A 138 16.02 6.76 -4.04
N CYS A 139 15.53 6.67 -5.27
CA CYS A 139 15.88 5.59 -6.18
C CYS A 139 17.40 5.50 -6.36
N ALA A 140 18.05 6.61 -6.66
CA ALA A 140 19.51 6.67 -6.83
C ALA A 140 20.28 6.25 -5.57
N ALA A 141 19.81 6.67 -4.38
CA ALA A 141 20.41 6.27 -3.11
C ALA A 141 20.27 4.75 -2.85
N MET A 142 19.13 4.18 -3.20
CA MET A 142 18.88 2.75 -3.03
C MET A 142 19.73 1.90 -3.99
N ASP A 143 19.90 2.34 -5.23
CA ASP A 143 20.79 1.70 -6.20
C ASP A 143 22.25 1.77 -5.73
N ALA A 144 22.70 2.91 -5.25
CA ALA A 144 24.04 3.09 -4.73
C ALA A 144 24.34 2.19 -3.53
N LEU A 145 23.34 1.94 -2.69
CA LEU A 145 23.45 1.06 -1.51
C LEU A 145 23.19 -0.42 -1.84
N LYS A 146 22.90 -0.76 -3.10
CA LYS A 146 22.55 -2.13 -3.55
C LYS A 146 21.43 -2.76 -2.69
N LEU A 147 20.48 -1.97 -2.26
CA LEU A 147 19.38 -2.41 -1.39
C LEU A 147 18.29 -3.20 -2.13
N GLY A 148 18.54 -3.58 -3.38
CA GLY A 148 17.70 -4.53 -4.11
C GLY A 148 16.28 -4.07 -4.41
N LEU A 149 16.00 -2.77 -4.26
CA LEU A 149 14.78 -2.22 -4.82
C LEU A 149 15.10 -1.83 -6.26
N PRO A 150 14.54 -2.50 -7.24
CA PRO A 150 14.78 -2.12 -8.61
C PRO A 150 14.22 -0.72 -8.81
N CYS A 151 15.07 0.22 -9.07
CA CYS A 151 14.68 1.30 -9.96
C CYS A 151 14.50 0.67 -11.31
N PRO A 152 13.32 0.66 -11.88
CA PRO A 152 13.05 -0.19 -13.00
C PRO A 152 13.74 0.30 -14.25
N SER A 153 14.56 -0.55 -14.80
CA SER A 153 14.40 -0.81 -16.21
C SER A 153 13.08 -1.57 -16.34
N GLY A 154 12.07 -1.06 -16.98
CA GLY A 154 10.66 -1.46 -17.04
C GLY A 154 10.24 -2.94 -17.11
N ASP A 155 11.04 -3.89 -16.72
CA ASP A 155 10.92 -5.30 -17.06
C ASP A 155 10.74 -6.25 -15.87
N GLN A 156 10.57 -5.77 -14.65
CA GLN A 156 10.36 -6.67 -13.51
C GLN A 156 8.90 -6.72 -13.10
N PHE A 157 8.21 -7.68 -13.66
CA PHE A 157 6.88 -8.11 -13.23
C PHE A 157 7.03 -9.18 -12.17
N LEU A 158 6.52 -8.94 -10.98
CA LEU A 158 6.28 -9.99 -10.02
C LEU A 158 4.82 -10.43 -10.16
N VAL A 159 4.65 -11.66 -10.56
CA VAL A 159 3.38 -12.37 -10.55
C VAL A 159 3.16 -12.91 -9.16
#